data_1e49e310fd8c99aa8ab26eb3a64bf8f7
#
_entry.id   1e49e310fd8c99aa8ab26eb3a64bf8f7
#
_cell.length_a   1.000
_cell.length_b   1.000
_cell.length_c   1.000
_cell.angle_alpha   90.00
_cell.angle_beta   90.00
_cell.angle_gamma   90.00
#
_symmetry.space_group_name_H-M   'P 1'
#
loop_
_entity.id
_entity.type
_entity.pdbx_description
1 polymer ?
#
loop_
_entity_poly.entity_id
_entity_poly.type
_entity_poly.pdbx_seq_one_letter_code
_entity_poly.pdbx_strand_id
1 'polypeptide(L)'
;MDLKGVWDVTVKTPIGSPALVYTFTEHDGTLAGTATGRGETVPLRDIVVDRQRVTWRQSVTKPMRLNLEFDVMVDGDRLAGHSKAGRLPRSAVTGVRRQGRIS
;
A
#
# COMPACT_ATOMS: atom_id res chain seq x y z
N MET A 1 2.58 -4.73 -16.11
CA MET A 1 3.16 -4.01 -14.97
C MET A 1 3.47 -5.00 -13.86
N ASP A 2 4.58 -4.85 -13.18
CA ASP A 2 5.00 -5.76 -12.14
C ASP A 2 4.96 -5.04 -10.78
N LEU A 3 4.07 -5.48 -9.91
CA LEU A 3 3.90 -4.89 -8.59
C LEU A 3 4.69 -5.63 -7.52
N LYS A 4 5.19 -6.82 -7.81
CA LYS A 4 5.88 -7.65 -6.83
C LYS A 4 7.07 -6.93 -6.23
N GLY A 5 7.35 -7.21 -4.97
CA GLY A 5 8.50 -6.67 -4.27
C GLY A 5 8.11 -5.96 -2.99
N VAL A 6 9.09 -5.26 -2.45
CA VAL A 6 8.93 -4.52 -1.20
C VAL A 6 8.92 -3.03 -1.51
N TRP A 7 7.93 -2.34 -0.98
CA TRP A 7 7.73 -0.93 -1.23
C TRP A 7 7.76 -0.15 0.07
N ASP A 8 8.48 0.96 0.08
CA ASP A 8 8.44 1.92 1.17
C ASP A 8 7.41 2.97 0.82
N VAL A 9 6.36 3.06 1.63
CA VAL A 9 5.19 3.88 1.34
C VAL A 9 4.97 4.88 2.47
N THR A 10 4.67 6.11 2.10
CA THR A 10 4.34 7.16 3.05
C THR A 10 2.90 7.61 2.81
N VAL A 11 2.13 7.70 3.87
CA VAL A 11 0.76 8.20 3.83
C VAL A 11 0.74 9.53 4.56
N LYS A 12 0.37 10.61 3.85
CA LYS A 12 0.36 11.95 4.46
C LYS A 12 -1.02 12.22 5.04
N THR A 13 -1.10 12.30 6.35
CA THR A 13 -2.34 12.60 7.05
C THR A 13 -2.22 13.94 7.75
N PRO A 14 -3.33 14.56 8.19
CA PRO A 14 -3.28 15.82 8.93
C PRO A 14 -2.48 15.75 10.24
N ILE A 15 -2.33 14.54 10.79
CA ILE A 15 -1.65 14.40 12.09
C ILE A 15 -0.32 13.69 11.96
N GLY A 16 0.22 13.55 10.76
CA GLY A 16 1.53 12.93 10.60
C GLY A 16 1.66 12.23 9.27
N SER A 17 2.84 11.69 9.05
CA SER A 17 3.16 11.03 7.79
C SER A 17 3.75 9.65 8.10
N PRO A 18 2.92 8.68 8.51
CA PRO A 18 3.45 7.36 8.83
C PRO A 18 4.07 6.71 7.61
N ALA A 19 5.15 5.98 7.86
CA ALA A 19 5.83 5.20 6.85
C ALA A 19 5.43 3.73 7.04
N LEU A 20 5.11 3.08 5.94
CA LEU A 20 4.65 1.70 5.93
C LEU A 20 5.49 0.91 4.95
N VAL A 21 5.61 -0.38 5.18
CA VAL A 21 6.29 -1.28 4.26
C VAL A 21 5.23 -2.21 3.68
N TYR A 22 5.13 -2.19 2.35
CA TYR A 22 4.22 -3.08 1.64
C TYR A 22 5.03 -4.15 0.94
N THR A 23 4.58 -5.38 1.06
CA THR A 23 5.20 -6.51 0.36
C THR A 23 4.15 -7.14 -0.53
N PHE A 24 4.41 -7.16 -1.83
CA PHE A 24 3.51 -7.79 -2.79
C PHE A 24 4.18 -9.03 -3.35
N THR A 25 3.42 -10.13 -3.37
CA THR A 25 3.87 -11.41 -3.90
C THR A 25 2.84 -11.94 -4.88
N GLU A 26 3.29 -12.80 -5.76
CA GLU A 26 2.40 -13.45 -6.72
C GLU A 26 2.55 -14.96 -6.58
N HIS A 27 1.43 -15.65 -6.53
CA HIS A 27 1.44 -17.11 -6.38
C HIS A 27 0.35 -17.66 -7.28
N ASP A 28 0.76 -18.46 -8.26
CA ASP A 28 -0.17 -19.06 -9.24
C ASP A 28 -1.03 -18.01 -9.93
N GLY A 29 -0.42 -16.87 -10.27
CA GLY A 29 -1.14 -15.81 -10.96
C GLY A 29 -1.99 -14.93 -10.06
N THR A 30 -2.01 -15.21 -8.76
CA THR A 30 -2.79 -14.43 -7.80
C THR A 30 -1.87 -13.52 -7.00
N LEU A 31 -2.21 -12.24 -6.99
CA LEU A 31 -1.42 -11.26 -6.26
C LEU A 31 -1.90 -11.17 -4.82
N ALA A 32 -0.95 -11.17 -3.90
CA ALA A 32 -1.22 -11.01 -2.48
C ALA A 32 -0.26 -9.97 -1.92
N GLY A 33 -0.61 -9.43 -0.76
CA GLY A 33 0.26 -8.43 -0.16
C GLY A 33 -0.01 -8.24 1.32
N THR A 34 0.96 -7.61 1.97
CA THR A 34 0.86 -7.23 3.38
C THR A 34 1.36 -5.81 3.54
N ALA A 35 0.87 -5.16 4.58
CA ALA A 35 1.31 -3.83 4.98
C ALA A 35 1.82 -3.91 6.41
N THR A 36 3.01 -3.39 6.66
CA THR A 36 3.62 -3.40 7.98
C THR A 36 3.92 -1.97 8.42
N GLY A 37 3.48 -1.64 9.61
CA GLY A 37 3.77 -0.34 10.21
C GLY A 37 3.25 -0.32 11.63
N ARG A 38 3.84 0.52 12.46
CA ARG A 38 3.44 0.73 13.85
C ARG A 38 3.37 -0.58 14.66
N GLY A 39 4.27 -1.52 14.33
CA GLY A 39 4.32 -2.79 15.04
C GLY A 39 3.24 -3.77 14.65
N GLU A 40 2.56 -3.53 13.54
CA GLU A 40 1.46 -4.36 13.08
C GLU A 40 1.69 -4.74 11.63
N THR A 41 1.35 -5.97 11.25
CA THR A 41 1.36 -6.43 9.88
C THR A 41 -0.05 -6.92 9.54
N VAL A 42 -0.62 -6.37 8.48
CA VAL A 42 -1.98 -6.73 8.08
C VAL A 42 -1.98 -7.20 6.62
N PRO A 43 -2.87 -8.14 6.28
CA PRO A 43 -2.99 -8.56 4.89
C PRO A 43 -3.79 -7.55 4.09
N LEU A 44 -3.51 -7.48 2.81
CA LEU A 44 -4.29 -6.68 1.87
C LEU A 44 -5.42 -7.53 1.31
N ARG A 45 -6.55 -6.90 1.04
CA ARG A 45 -7.72 -7.57 0.49
C ARG A 45 -8.16 -6.88 -0.79
N ASP A 46 -8.83 -7.63 -1.64
CA ASP A 46 -9.46 -7.10 -2.85
C ASP A 46 -8.46 -6.32 -3.70
N ILE A 47 -7.29 -6.88 -3.93
CA ILE A 47 -6.28 -6.26 -4.78
C ILE A 47 -6.74 -6.37 -6.22
N VAL A 48 -6.94 -5.23 -6.88
CA VAL A 48 -7.32 -5.16 -8.28
C VAL A 48 -6.29 -4.36 -9.03
N VAL A 49 -5.77 -4.93 -10.09
CA VAL A 49 -4.82 -4.26 -10.97
C VAL A 49 -5.51 -4.03 -12.31
N ASP A 50 -5.60 -2.76 -12.70
CA ASP A 50 -6.18 -2.36 -13.96
C ASP A 50 -5.14 -1.47 -14.65
N ARG A 51 -4.34 -2.07 -15.53
CA ARG A 51 -3.21 -1.40 -16.17
C ARG A 51 -2.24 -0.90 -15.11
N GLN A 52 -2.07 0.40 -14.95
CA GLN A 52 -1.17 0.96 -13.96
C GLN A 52 -1.88 1.34 -12.67
N ARG A 53 -3.19 1.21 -12.64
CA ARG A 53 -3.97 1.54 -11.45
C ARG A 53 -4.10 0.31 -10.57
N VAL A 54 -3.82 0.47 -9.28
CA VAL A 54 -3.95 -0.60 -8.31
C VAL A 54 -4.79 -0.12 -7.16
N THR A 55 -5.79 -0.92 -6.78
CA THR A 55 -6.63 -0.61 -5.64
C THR A 55 -6.63 -1.80 -4.70
N TRP A 56 -6.76 -1.53 -3.41
CA TRP A 56 -6.90 -2.60 -2.41
C TRP A 56 -7.53 -2.04 -1.15
N ARG A 57 -7.87 -2.96 -0.24
CA ARG A 57 -8.41 -2.63 1.06
C ARG A 57 -7.55 -3.25 2.13
N GLN A 58 -7.48 -2.59 3.28
CA GLN A 58 -6.80 -3.12 4.44
C GLN A 58 -7.44 -2.56 5.69
N SER A 59 -7.32 -3.31 6.78
CA SER A 59 -7.82 -2.88 8.08
C SER A 59 -6.65 -2.81 9.03
N VAL A 60 -6.55 -1.69 9.75
CA VAL A 60 -5.53 -1.52 10.78
C VAL A 60 -6.22 -1.44 12.13
N THR A 61 -5.50 -1.74 13.21
CA THR A 61 -6.06 -1.72 14.55
C THR A 61 -5.42 -0.68 15.45
N LYS A 62 -4.28 -0.12 15.04
CA LYS A 62 -3.54 0.84 15.85
C LYS A 62 -3.39 2.15 15.10
N PRO A 63 -3.58 3.27 15.74
CA PRO A 63 -4.00 3.46 17.14
C PRO A 63 -5.46 3.12 17.35
N MET A 64 -6.25 3.02 16.30
CA MET A 64 -7.65 2.62 16.38
C MET A 64 -7.98 1.80 15.14
N ARG A 65 -9.08 1.09 15.18
CA ARG A 65 -9.49 0.29 14.04
C ARG A 65 -9.97 1.18 12.91
N LEU A 66 -9.37 1.04 11.75
CA LEU A 66 -9.75 1.76 10.55
C LEU A 66 -9.77 0.81 9.37
N ASN A 67 -10.79 0.94 8.55
CA ASN A 67 -10.87 0.24 7.27
C ASN A 67 -10.45 1.22 6.20
N LEU A 68 -9.38 0.89 5.49
CA LEU A 68 -8.77 1.79 4.52
C LEU A 68 -8.95 1.26 3.12
N GLU A 69 -9.16 2.18 2.18
CA GLU A 69 -9.16 1.88 0.75
C GLU A 69 -8.01 2.66 0.12
N PHE A 70 -7.24 1.97 -0.69
CA PHE A 70 -6.11 2.58 -1.39
C PHE A 70 -6.36 2.56 -2.89
N ASP A 71 -5.96 3.64 -3.56
CA ASP A 71 -6.10 3.80 -4.99
C ASP A 71 -4.85 4.52 -5.47
N VAL A 72 -3.98 3.80 -6.15
CA VAL A 72 -2.68 4.34 -6.56
C VAL A 72 -2.41 4.02 -8.03
N MET A 73 -1.56 4.85 -8.63
CA MET A 73 -0.99 4.57 -9.94
C MET A 73 0.45 4.17 -9.76
N VAL A 74 0.85 3.11 -10.44
CA VAL A 74 2.21 2.57 -10.37
C VAL A 74 2.92 2.86 -11.67
N ASP A 75 4.12 3.44 -11.56
CA ASP A 75 4.95 3.75 -12.71
C ASP A 75 6.37 3.30 -12.40
N GLY A 76 6.75 2.13 -12.93
CA GLY A 76 8.05 1.54 -12.64
C GLY A 76 8.20 1.23 -11.16
N ASP A 77 9.15 1.87 -10.51
CA ASP A 77 9.44 1.65 -9.10
C ASP A 77 8.82 2.71 -8.20
N ARG A 78 7.84 3.47 -8.70
CA ARG A 78 7.17 4.51 -7.93
C ARG A 78 5.67 4.30 -7.98
N LEU A 79 5.01 4.69 -6.90
CA LEU A 79 3.55 4.74 -6.89
C LEU A 79 3.09 6.03 -6.23
N ALA A 80 1.91 6.46 -6.60
CA ALA A 80 1.32 7.66 -6.02
C ALA A 80 -0.19 7.58 -6.16
N GLY A 81 -0.88 8.09 -5.17
CA GLY A 81 -2.34 8.10 -5.18
C GLY A 81 -2.87 8.59 -3.86
N HIS A 82 -3.91 7.94 -3.39
CA HIS A 82 -4.53 8.35 -2.15
C HIS A 82 -5.11 7.14 -1.41
N SER A 83 -5.35 7.35 -0.12
CA SER A 83 -6.08 6.42 0.71
C SER A 83 -7.24 7.13 1.37
N LYS A 84 -8.26 6.38 1.75
CA LYS A 84 -9.45 6.92 2.36
C LYS A 84 -9.94 5.96 3.43
N ALA A 85 -10.33 6.53 4.57
CA ALA A 85 -10.90 5.77 5.68
C ALA A 85 -12.32 6.27 5.90
N GLY A 86 -13.31 5.56 5.34
CA GLY A 86 -14.71 5.94 5.50
C GLY A 86 -14.98 7.35 4.99
N ARG A 87 -15.46 8.21 5.88
CA ARG A 87 -15.81 9.59 5.53
C ARG A 87 -14.70 10.58 5.76
N LEU A 88 -13.55 10.12 6.25
CA LEU A 88 -12.44 11.03 6.49
C LEU A 88 -11.86 11.52 5.17
N PRO A 89 -11.22 12.70 5.18
CA PRO A 89 -10.59 13.20 3.96
C PRO A 89 -9.54 12.24 3.44
N ARG A 90 -9.29 12.31 2.14
CA ARG A 90 -8.26 11.50 1.51
C ARG A 90 -6.89 11.89 2.02
N SER A 91 -6.02 10.90 2.11
CA SER A 91 -4.61 11.11 2.44
C SER A 91 -3.77 10.78 1.22
N ALA A 92 -2.79 11.62 0.94
CA ALA A 92 -1.88 11.38 -0.17
C ALA A 92 -0.97 10.19 0.15
N VAL A 93 -0.73 9.35 -0.86
CA VAL A 93 0.09 8.16 -0.72
C VAL A 93 1.19 8.22 -1.77
N THR A 94 2.43 8.03 -1.34
CA THR A 94 3.55 7.92 -2.27
C THR A 94 4.41 6.76 -1.83
N GLY A 95 5.06 6.10 -2.79
CA GLY A 95 5.89 4.96 -2.46
C GLY A 95 6.96 4.72 -3.49
N VAL A 96 8.00 4.02 -3.06
CA VAL A 96 9.12 3.65 -3.89
C VAL A 96 9.44 2.18 -3.62
N ARG A 97 9.61 1.40 -4.68
CA ARG A 97 10.02 0.00 -4.54
C ARG A 97 11.48 -0.06 -4.10
N ARG A 98 11.76 -0.91 -3.12
CA ARG A 98 13.13 -1.16 -2.75
C ARG A 98 13.83 -1.88 -3.88
N GLN A 99 15.03 -1.44 -4.20
CA GLN A 99 15.81 -2.09 -5.22
C GLN A 99 16.34 -3.39 -4.66
N GLY A 100 16.15 -4.43 -5.38
CA GLY A 100 16.71 -5.70 -5.00
C GLY A 100 18.21 -5.62 -5.07
N ARG A 101 18.95 -5.97 -4.09
CA ARG A 101 20.14 -5.80 -4.09
C ARG A 101 20.78 -6.91 -4.33
N ILE A 102 21.38 -7.08 -4.98
CA ILE A 102 21.97 -8.08 -5.28
C ILE A 102 23.21 -7.93 -5.14
N SER A 103 23.74 -8.20 -4.71
CA SER A 103 24.95 -7.95 -4.55
C SER A 103 25.80 -8.64 -4.85
#